data_648d42f8c79e2dcbdf687ce28720c37f
#
_entry.id   648d42f8c79e2dcbdf687ce28720c37f
#
_cell.length_a   1.000
_cell.length_b   1.000
_cell.length_c   1.000
_cell.angle_alpha   90.00
_cell.angle_beta   90.00
_cell.angle_gamma   90.00
#
_symmetry.space_group_name_H-M   'P 1'
#
loop_
_entity.id
_entity.type
_entity.pdbx_description
1 polymer ?
#
loop_
_entity_poly.entity_id
_entity_poly.type
_entity_poly.pdbx_seq_one_letter_code
_entity_poly.pdbx_strand_id
1 'polypeptide(L)'
;MLEKYKNLPLRNGVGIVILNKQNKIFVAKRIDNPKNFWQMPQGGVDEGEDLYDAALRELEEETSIKSVSLLKEVEDILTYELPDYLLGIIWKGKFRGQKQKWYIMRFNGEDSEINIKTKKPEFFEWKWESNENLTNVVVPFKLKIELVSTDKLLSLNSTIPSST
;
A
#
# COMPACT_ATOMS: atom_id res chain seq x y z
N MET A 1 -0.17 -12.64 23.61
CA MET A 1 -1.48 -12.01 23.33
C MET A 1 -2.39 -12.17 24.55
N LEU A 2 -3.10 -11.10 24.91
CA LEU A 2 -4.05 -11.15 26.01
C LEU A 2 -5.23 -12.04 25.63
N GLU A 3 -5.64 -12.92 26.53
CA GLU A 3 -6.69 -13.92 26.27
C GLU A 3 -8.00 -13.31 25.76
N LYS A 4 -8.41 -12.17 26.31
CA LYS A 4 -9.68 -11.54 25.93
C LYS A 4 -9.71 -11.02 24.47
N TYR A 5 -8.53 -10.87 23.83
CA TYR A 5 -8.44 -10.40 22.44
C TYR A 5 -8.13 -11.52 21.44
N LYS A 6 -7.88 -12.72 21.92
CA LYS A 6 -7.45 -13.86 21.10
C LYS A 6 -8.43 -14.21 19.98
N ASN A 7 -9.71 -14.05 20.23
CA ASN A 7 -10.77 -14.41 19.28
C ASN A 7 -11.30 -13.23 18.44
N LEU A 8 -10.68 -12.06 18.55
CA LEU A 8 -11.08 -10.95 17.70
C LEU A 8 -10.77 -11.25 16.23
N PRO A 9 -11.59 -10.75 15.30
CA PRO A 9 -11.32 -10.96 13.88
C PRO A 9 -10.12 -10.15 13.40
N LEU A 10 -9.64 -10.47 12.21
CA LEU A 10 -8.66 -9.66 11.50
C LEU A 10 -9.39 -8.62 10.65
N ARG A 11 -8.87 -7.39 10.64
CA ARG A 11 -9.40 -6.33 9.79
C ARG A 11 -9.04 -6.61 8.35
N ASN A 12 -10.01 -6.48 7.43
CA ASN A 12 -9.76 -6.58 6.01
C ASN A 12 -9.16 -5.27 5.50
N GLY A 13 -8.01 -5.36 4.86
CA GLY A 13 -7.33 -4.20 4.32
C GLY A 13 -6.78 -4.45 2.92
N VAL A 14 -6.39 -3.36 2.28
CA VAL A 14 -5.74 -3.36 0.98
C VAL A 14 -4.49 -2.51 1.05
N GLY A 15 -3.52 -2.84 0.20
CA GLY A 15 -2.33 -2.04 0.02
C GLY A 15 -2.06 -1.86 -1.47
N ILE A 16 -1.43 -0.76 -1.81
CA ILE A 16 -1.22 -0.40 -3.20
C ILE A 16 0.24 -0.04 -3.44
N VAL A 17 0.87 -0.72 -4.38
CA VAL A 17 2.18 -0.34 -4.90
C VAL A 17 1.95 0.41 -6.20
N ILE A 18 2.29 1.69 -6.24
CA ILE A 18 2.18 2.50 -7.44
C ILE A 18 3.56 2.69 -8.05
N LEU A 19 3.70 2.26 -9.30
CA LEU A 19 4.94 2.43 -10.07
C LEU A 19 4.77 3.49 -11.12
N ASN A 20 5.71 4.43 -11.19
CA ASN A 20 5.71 5.41 -12.27
C ASN A 20 6.35 4.82 -13.54
N LYS A 21 6.50 5.63 -14.57
CA LYS A 21 7.06 5.18 -15.87
C LYS A 21 8.50 4.70 -15.78
N GLN A 22 9.23 5.12 -14.75
CA GLN A 22 10.61 4.68 -14.48
C GLN A 22 10.67 3.55 -13.47
N ASN A 23 9.53 2.93 -13.14
CA ASN A 23 9.41 1.85 -12.15
C ASN A 23 9.82 2.26 -10.74
N LYS A 24 9.74 3.54 -10.43
CA LYS A 24 9.91 4.02 -9.05
C LYS A 24 8.58 3.92 -8.32
N ILE A 25 8.67 3.73 -7.01
CA ILE A 25 7.53 3.44 -6.14
C ILE A 25 7.08 4.69 -5.41
N PHE A 26 5.76 4.94 -5.41
CA PHE A 26 5.18 6.00 -4.59
C PHE A 26 5.29 5.62 -3.12
N VAL A 27 5.91 6.48 -2.34
CA VAL A 27 5.99 6.35 -0.88
C VAL A 27 5.65 7.69 -0.24
N ALA A 28 5.08 7.62 0.96
CA ALA A 28 4.64 8.81 1.67
C ALA A 28 4.88 8.66 3.17
N LYS A 29 4.92 9.78 3.86
CA LYS A 29 5.06 9.82 5.33
C LYS A 29 3.74 10.23 5.96
N ARG A 30 3.31 9.47 6.96
CA ARG A 30 2.07 9.75 7.69
C ARG A 30 2.24 10.90 8.66
N ILE A 31 1.21 11.73 8.74
CA ILE A 31 1.12 12.84 9.70
C ILE A 31 1.23 12.34 11.14
N ASP A 32 0.62 11.20 11.43
CA ASP A 32 0.53 10.62 12.77
C ASP A 32 1.69 9.69 13.14
N ASN A 33 2.71 9.58 12.28
CA ASN A 33 3.86 8.71 12.54
C ASN A 33 5.06 9.52 13.03
N PRO A 34 5.35 9.51 14.35
CA PRO A 34 6.46 10.29 14.90
C PRO A 34 7.84 9.80 14.46
N LYS A 35 7.94 8.58 13.92
CA LYS A 35 9.21 8.01 13.46
C LYS A 35 9.54 8.34 12.02
N ASN A 36 8.66 9.03 11.30
CA ASN A 36 8.88 9.48 9.92
C ASN A 36 9.27 8.36 8.93
N PHE A 37 8.68 7.18 9.08
CA PHE A 37 8.91 6.12 8.11
C PHE A 37 8.13 6.38 6.83
N TRP A 38 8.76 6.04 5.70
CA TRP A 38 8.09 6.02 4.41
C TRP A 38 7.23 4.78 4.30
N GLN A 39 6.04 4.92 3.73
CA GLN A 39 5.15 3.78 3.52
C GLN A 39 4.34 3.94 2.23
N MET A 40 3.80 2.83 1.76
CA MET A 40 2.93 2.81 0.60
C MET A 40 1.47 3.04 1.03
N PRO A 41 0.61 3.52 0.13
CA PRO A 41 -0.81 3.68 0.45
C PRO A 41 -1.45 2.36 0.87
N GLN A 42 -2.27 2.41 1.90
CA GLN A 42 -3.03 1.26 2.39
C GLN A 42 -4.25 1.74 3.17
N GLY A 43 -5.24 0.90 3.26
CA GLY A 43 -6.45 1.27 3.98
C GLY A 43 -7.38 0.10 4.23
N GLY A 44 -8.53 0.39 4.82
CA GLY A 44 -9.53 -0.63 5.15
C GLY A 44 -10.49 -0.90 4.01
N VAL A 45 -11.12 -2.05 4.07
CA VAL A 45 -12.18 -2.45 3.15
C VAL A 45 -13.51 -2.28 3.86
N ASP A 46 -14.46 -1.59 3.24
CA ASP A 46 -15.80 -1.44 3.79
C ASP A 46 -16.58 -2.75 3.63
N GLU A 47 -17.56 -2.96 4.50
CA GLU A 47 -18.39 -4.16 4.44
C GLU A 47 -19.05 -4.30 3.07
N GLY A 48 -18.88 -5.47 2.44
CA GLY A 48 -19.45 -5.75 1.12
C GLY A 48 -18.70 -5.12 -0.05
N GLU A 49 -17.63 -4.37 0.21
CA GLU A 49 -16.84 -3.73 -0.84
C GLU A 49 -15.90 -4.74 -1.50
N ASP A 50 -15.79 -4.67 -2.84
CA ASP A 50 -14.79 -5.43 -3.57
C ASP A 50 -13.38 -4.95 -3.21
N LEU A 51 -12.44 -5.89 -3.07
CA LEU A 51 -11.07 -5.56 -2.64
C LEU A 51 -10.36 -4.61 -3.60
N TYR A 52 -10.49 -4.81 -4.90
CA TYR A 52 -9.86 -3.93 -5.88
C TYR A 52 -10.48 -2.54 -5.87
N ASP A 53 -11.81 -2.46 -5.75
CA ASP A 53 -12.51 -1.18 -5.63
C ASP A 53 -12.08 -0.43 -4.37
N ALA A 54 -11.89 -1.16 -3.26
CA ALA A 54 -11.36 -0.58 -2.02
C ALA A 54 -9.97 0.01 -2.22
N ALA A 55 -9.12 -0.71 -2.95
CA ALA A 55 -7.76 -0.23 -3.25
C ALA A 55 -7.80 1.07 -4.05
N LEU A 56 -8.64 1.14 -5.09
CA LEU A 56 -8.78 2.36 -5.90
C LEU A 56 -9.34 3.52 -5.07
N ARG A 57 -10.32 3.25 -4.22
CA ARG A 57 -10.92 4.26 -3.36
C ARG A 57 -9.91 4.82 -2.35
N GLU A 58 -9.19 3.93 -1.66
CA GLU A 58 -8.18 4.34 -0.68
C GLU A 58 -7.05 5.14 -1.34
N LEU A 59 -6.62 4.72 -2.51
CA LEU A 59 -5.59 5.44 -3.26
C LEU A 59 -6.04 6.87 -3.57
N GLU A 60 -7.26 7.03 -4.06
CA GLU A 60 -7.81 8.34 -4.38
C GLU A 60 -7.99 9.19 -3.13
N GLU A 61 -8.54 8.62 -2.07
CA GLU A 61 -8.75 9.34 -0.80
C GLU A 61 -7.45 9.86 -0.21
N GLU A 62 -6.37 9.11 -0.33
CA GLU A 62 -5.10 9.46 0.29
C GLU A 62 -4.19 10.31 -0.61
N THR A 63 -4.26 10.15 -1.93
CA THR A 63 -3.28 10.72 -2.85
C THR A 63 -3.88 11.48 -4.03
N SER A 64 -5.19 11.39 -4.24
CA SER A 64 -5.90 11.93 -5.41
C SER A 64 -5.56 11.22 -6.72
N ILE A 65 -4.81 10.12 -6.68
CA ILE A 65 -4.44 9.38 -7.89
C ILE A 65 -5.61 8.55 -8.39
N LYS A 66 -5.94 8.72 -9.68
CA LYS A 66 -6.98 7.97 -10.41
C LYS A 66 -6.44 7.28 -11.65
N SER A 67 -5.38 7.81 -12.25
CA SER A 67 -4.86 7.36 -13.54
C SER A 67 -3.92 6.17 -13.36
N VAL A 68 -4.51 5.01 -13.08
CA VAL A 68 -3.75 3.78 -12.84
C VAL A 68 -4.30 2.63 -13.65
N SER A 69 -3.42 1.66 -13.92
CA SER A 69 -3.80 0.37 -14.48
C SER A 69 -3.16 -0.75 -13.66
N LEU A 70 -3.89 -1.85 -13.50
CA LEU A 70 -3.40 -2.99 -12.73
C LEU A 70 -2.28 -3.70 -13.48
N LEU A 71 -1.12 -3.84 -12.83
CA LEU A 71 -0.01 -4.65 -13.34
C LEU A 71 -0.07 -6.07 -12.81
N LYS A 72 -0.27 -6.19 -11.50
CA LYS A 72 -0.26 -7.50 -10.86
C LYS A 72 -1.04 -7.46 -9.56
N GLU A 73 -1.81 -8.50 -9.34
CA GLU A 73 -2.43 -8.78 -8.05
C GLU A 73 -1.49 -9.69 -7.28
N VAL A 74 -1.09 -9.30 -6.07
CA VAL A 74 -0.24 -10.14 -5.22
C VAL A 74 -1.09 -11.30 -4.72
N GLU A 75 -0.70 -12.54 -5.05
CA GLU A 75 -1.53 -13.71 -4.76
C GLU A 75 -1.76 -13.94 -3.27
N ASP A 76 -0.69 -13.81 -2.48
CA ASP A 76 -0.77 -14.07 -1.04
C ASP A 76 -1.47 -12.94 -0.29
N ILE A 77 -2.41 -13.31 0.57
CA ILE A 77 -2.97 -12.38 1.56
C ILE A 77 -1.93 -12.25 2.68
N LEU A 78 -1.50 -11.03 2.95
CA LEU A 78 -0.52 -10.76 3.99
C LEU A 78 -1.23 -10.51 5.31
N THR A 79 -0.85 -11.27 6.34
CA THR A 79 -1.50 -11.21 7.65
C THR A 79 -0.47 -10.80 8.70
N TYR A 80 -0.86 -9.87 9.57
CA TYR A 80 -0.08 -9.57 10.76
C TYR A 80 -1.01 -9.34 11.95
N GLU A 81 -0.50 -9.64 13.14
CA GLU A 81 -1.23 -9.41 14.37
C GLU A 81 -0.69 -8.19 15.10
N LEU A 82 -1.56 -7.48 15.80
CA LEU A 82 -1.16 -6.32 16.56
C LEU A 82 -0.28 -6.73 17.74
N PRO A 83 0.75 -5.94 18.05
CA PRO A 83 1.46 -6.11 19.32
C PRO A 83 0.50 -5.86 20.50
N ASP A 84 0.78 -6.50 21.62
CA ASP A 84 -0.13 -6.48 22.78
C ASP A 84 -0.51 -5.08 23.25
N TYR A 85 0.42 -4.13 23.15
CA TYR A 85 0.14 -2.76 23.62
C TYR A 85 -0.85 -1.99 22.75
N LEU A 86 -1.15 -2.46 21.54
CA LEU A 86 -2.14 -1.84 20.64
C LEU A 86 -3.48 -2.57 20.65
N LEU A 87 -3.53 -3.79 21.18
CA LEU A 87 -4.78 -4.56 21.28
C LEU A 87 -5.80 -3.81 22.15
N GLY A 88 -7.03 -3.73 21.66
CA GLY A 88 -8.10 -3.04 22.36
C GLY A 88 -8.06 -1.52 22.21
N ILE A 89 -7.07 -0.96 21.52
CA ILE A 89 -6.87 0.49 21.39
C ILE A 89 -7.14 0.95 19.97
N ILE A 90 -6.34 0.52 19.00
CA ILE A 90 -6.53 0.94 17.62
C ILE A 90 -7.76 0.27 17.00
N TRP A 91 -8.31 0.88 15.96
CA TRP A 91 -9.54 0.43 15.28
C TRP A 91 -10.69 0.19 16.27
N LYS A 92 -10.80 1.04 17.30
CA LYS A 92 -11.82 0.96 18.35
C LYS A 92 -11.81 -0.38 19.10
N GLY A 93 -10.66 -1.06 19.13
CA GLY A 93 -10.51 -2.33 19.83
C GLY A 93 -11.21 -3.52 19.17
N LYS A 94 -11.63 -3.41 17.91
CA LYS A 94 -12.47 -4.42 17.24
C LYS A 94 -11.68 -5.57 16.60
N PHE A 95 -10.36 -5.41 16.39
CA PHE A 95 -9.57 -6.36 15.62
C PHE A 95 -8.29 -6.72 16.35
N ARG A 96 -7.81 -7.96 16.16
CA ARG A 96 -6.53 -8.38 16.71
C ARG A 96 -5.36 -8.14 15.75
N GLY A 97 -5.65 -7.76 14.50
CA GLY A 97 -4.65 -7.56 13.48
C GLY A 97 -5.31 -7.26 12.15
N GLN A 98 -4.57 -7.43 11.09
CA GLN A 98 -5.06 -7.10 9.76
C GLN A 98 -4.60 -8.15 8.75
N LYS A 99 -5.46 -8.46 7.79
CA LYS A 99 -5.10 -9.22 6.60
C LYS A 99 -5.23 -8.30 5.41
N GLN A 100 -4.21 -8.25 4.56
CA GLN A 100 -4.11 -7.28 3.49
C GLN A 100 -3.97 -7.96 2.13
N LYS A 101 -4.76 -7.50 1.17
CA LYS A 101 -4.60 -7.82 -0.24
C LYS A 101 -3.83 -6.66 -0.88
N TRP A 102 -2.73 -6.97 -1.58
CA TRP A 102 -1.89 -5.96 -2.23
C TRP A 102 -2.04 -6.01 -3.74
N TYR A 103 -1.99 -4.83 -4.36
CA TYR A 103 -2.08 -4.65 -5.81
C TYR A 103 -0.90 -3.80 -6.29
N ILE A 104 -0.31 -4.19 -7.41
CA ILE A 104 0.75 -3.43 -8.04
C ILE A 104 0.17 -2.76 -9.28
N MET A 105 0.26 -1.44 -9.35
CA MET A 105 -0.39 -0.64 -10.38
C MET A 105 0.60 0.29 -11.07
N ARG A 106 0.35 0.55 -12.35
CA ARG A 106 1.09 1.55 -13.14
C ARG A 106 0.40 2.89 -13.01
N PHE A 107 1.17 3.93 -12.67
CA PHE A 107 0.68 5.31 -12.74
C PHE A 107 0.82 5.81 -14.17
N ASN A 108 -0.30 6.15 -14.79
CA ASN A 108 -0.38 6.62 -16.17
C ASN A 108 -0.55 8.13 -16.30
N GLY A 109 -0.65 8.84 -15.18
CA GLY A 109 -0.84 10.27 -15.13
C GLY A 109 0.47 11.04 -14.98
N GLU A 110 0.31 12.33 -14.75
CA GLU A 110 1.43 13.22 -14.43
C GLU A 110 1.48 13.50 -12.92
N ASP A 111 2.64 13.91 -12.42
CA ASP A 111 2.81 14.18 -10.99
C ASP A 111 1.88 15.27 -10.47
N SER A 112 1.41 16.17 -11.35
CA SER A 112 0.44 17.20 -10.98
C SER A 112 -0.91 16.64 -10.55
N GLU A 113 -1.21 15.39 -10.88
CA GLU A 113 -2.42 14.70 -10.40
C GLU A 113 -2.32 14.35 -8.92
N ILE A 114 -1.12 14.19 -8.39
CA ILE A 114 -0.89 13.75 -7.02
C ILE A 114 -1.09 14.91 -6.06
N ASN A 115 -2.05 14.76 -5.15
CA ASN A 115 -2.33 15.77 -4.12
C ASN A 115 -2.68 15.06 -2.82
N ILE A 116 -1.77 15.12 -1.86
CA ILE A 116 -1.94 14.50 -0.55
C ILE A 116 -2.69 15.40 0.44
N LYS A 117 -2.99 16.65 0.05
CA LYS A 117 -3.79 17.59 0.86
C LYS A 117 -5.28 17.34 0.59
N THR A 118 -5.77 16.20 1.02
CA THR A 118 -7.15 15.75 0.83
C THR A 118 -8.04 16.22 1.97
N LYS A 119 -9.34 15.87 1.93
CA LYS A 119 -10.29 16.26 2.99
C LYS A 119 -9.87 15.78 4.37
N LYS A 120 -9.35 14.55 4.47
CA LYS A 120 -8.84 13.96 5.70
C LYS A 120 -7.40 13.55 5.44
N PRO A 121 -6.46 14.50 5.47
CA PRO A 121 -5.08 14.21 5.07
C PRO A 121 -4.44 13.20 6.01
N GLU A 122 -3.80 12.20 5.43
CA GLU A 122 -3.06 11.17 6.16
C GLU A 122 -1.55 11.34 5.99
N PHE A 123 -1.14 11.95 4.88
CA PHE A 123 0.27 12.14 4.54
C PHE A 123 0.65 13.61 4.53
N PHE A 124 1.90 13.91 4.88
CA PHE A 124 2.42 15.27 4.78
C PHE A 124 3.55 15.42 3.75
N GLU A 125 4.10 14.32 3.24
CA GLU A 125 5.19 14.31 2.28
C GLU A 125 5.13 13.05 1.44
N TRP A 126 5.48 13.14 0.15
CA TRP A 126 5.55 11.98 -0.72
C TRP A 126 6.73 12.10 -1.67
N LYS A 127 7.16 10.98 -2.22
CA LYS A 127 8.19 10.93 -3.26
C LYS A 127 8.10 9.64 -4.07
N TRP A 128 8.80 9.61 -5.19
CA TRP A 128 9.08 8.39 -5.93
C TRP A 128 10.37 7.79 -5.41
N GLU A 129 10.34 6.54 -4.96
CA GLU A 129 11.50 5.85 -4.40
C GLU A 129 11.95 4.73 -5.31
N SER A 130 13.27 4.57 -5.47
CA SER A 130 13.83 3.44 -6.20
C SER A 130 13.56 2.14 -5.45
N ASN A 131 13.23 1.07 -6.20
CA ASN A 131 13.02 -0.25 -5.61
C ASN A 131 14.26 -0.76 -4.86
N GLU A 132 15.45 -0.30 -5.24
CA GLU A 132 16.70 -0.66 -4.57
C GLU A 132 16.84 -0.01 -3.19
N ASN A 133 16.14 1.08 -2.92
CA ASN A 133 16.26 1.88 -1.71
C ASN A 133 15.07 1.71 -0.76
N LEU A 134 14.50 0.51 -0.68
CA LEU A 134 13.35 0.25 0.19
C LEU A 134 13.70 0.07 1.67
N THR A 135 14.97 0.25 2.05
CA THR A 135 15.44 0.05 3.43
C THR A 135 14.68 0.89 4.46
N ASN A 136 14.33 2.13 4.09
CA ASN A 136 13.61 3.05 4.95
C ASN A 136 12.10 3.06 4.72
N VAL A 137 11.59 2.10 3.95
CA VAL A 137 10.17 1.98 3.67
C VAL A 137 9.60 0.80 4.45
N VAL A 138 8.48 1.03 5.13
CA VAL A 138 7.77 -0.03 5.84
C VAL A 138 7.07 -0.91 4.82
N VAL A 139 7.64 -2.08 4.56
CA VAL A 139 7.15 -3.02 3.55
C VAL A 139 7.13 -4.42 4.15
N PRO A 140 6.02 -5.16 4.05
CA PRO A 140 6.01 -6.57 4.45
C PRO A 140 7.06 -7.38 3.68
N PHE A 141 7.73 -8.29 4.38
CA PHE A 141 8.82 -9.09 3.79
C PHE A 141 8.39 -9.82 2.52
N LYS A 142 7.22 -10.45 2.53
CA LYS A 142 6.70 -11.17 1.35
C LYS A 142 6.47 -10.25 0.17
N LEU A 143 6.04 -9.01 0.45
CA LEU A 143 5.84 -8.02 -0.60
C LEU A 143 7.16 -7.56 -1.22
N LYS A 144 8.22 -7.49 -0.42
CA LYS A 144 9.56 -7.18 -0.95
C LYS A 144 10.01 -8.21 -2.00
N ILE A 145 9.75 -9.48 -1.75
CA ILE A 145 10.07 -10.56 -2.70
C ILE A 145 9.27 -10.38 -4.00
N GLU A 146 7.97 -10.08 -3.89
CA GLU A 146 7.12 -9.85 -5.05
C GLU A 146 7.56 -8.63 -5.85
N LEU A 147 7.99 -7.57 -5.19
CA LEU A 147 8.48 -6.36 -5.86
C LEU A 147 9.76 -6.64 -6.64
N VAL A 148 10.67 -7.44 -6.10
CA VAL A 148 11.90 -7.82 -6.80
C VAL A 148 11.55 -8.64 -8.04
N SER A 149 10.65 -9.60 -7.94
CA SER A 149 10.19 -10.41 -9.08
C SER A 149 9.54 -9.55 -10.15
N THR A 150 8.69 -8.60 -9.74
CA THR A 150 7.99 -7.69 -10.65
C THR A 150 8.99 -6.77 -11.36
N ASP A 151 9.97 -6.25 -10.63
CA ASP A 151 11.00 -5.38 -11.18
C ASP A 151 11.81 -6.13 -12.27
N LYS A 152 12.21 -7.38 -12.00
CA LYS A 152 12.89 -8.22 -12.98
C LYS A 152 12.04 -8.45 -14.23
N LEU A 153 10.75 -8.73 -14.03
CA LEU A 153 9.83 -8.95 -15.15
C LEU A 153 9.68 -7.70 -16.00
N LEU A 154 9.51 -6.54 -15.36
CA LEU A 154 9.39 -5.26 -16.05
C LEU A 154 10.68 -4.88 -16.77
N SER A 155 11.84 -5.18 -16.20
CA SER A 155 13.13 -4.94 -16.83
C SER A 155 13.29 -5.78 -18.10
N LEU A 156 12.87 -7.05 -18.08
CA LEU A 156 12.85 -7.90 -19.24
C LEU A 156 11.92 -7.35 -20.33
N ASN A 157 10.74 -6.88 -19.94
CA ASN A 157 9.78 -6.32 -20.88
C ASN A 157 10.27 -5.00 -21.49
N SER A 158 11.05 -4.20 -20.75
CA SER A 158 11.58 -2.93 -21.24
C SER A 158 12.67 -3.13 -22.32
N THR A 159 13.25 -4.33 -22.46
CA THR A 159 14.21 -4.64 -23.53
C THR A 159 13.54 -5.00 -24.85
N ILE A 160 12.22 -5.18 -24.84
CA ILE A 160 11.45 -5.45 -26.05
C ILE A 160 11.08 -4.10 -26.68
N PRO A 161 11.40 -3.89 -27.99
CA PRO A 161 11.03 -2.63 -28.61
C PRO A 161 9.53 -2.36 -28.47
N SER A 162 9.20 -1.24 -27.83
CA SER A 162 7.82 -0.84 -27.69
C SER A 162 7.29 -0.42 -29.06
N SER A 163 6.15 -0.94 -29.46
CA SER A 163 5.49 -0.57 -30.70
C SER A 163 4.74 0.76 -30.61
N THR A 164 4.89 1.46 -29.53
CA THR A 164 4.27 2.77 -29.32
C THR A 164 5.23 3.89 -29.60
#